data_af9c4310c7595a54c9c38ea713b59dd3
#
_entry.id   af9c4310c7595a54c9c38ea713b59dd3
#
_cell.length_a   1.000
_cell.length_b   1.000
_cell.length_c   1.000
_cell.angle_alpha   90.00
_cell.angle_beta   90.00
_cell.angle_gamma   90.00
#
_symmetry.space_group_name_H-M   'P 1'
#
loop_
_entity.id
_entity.type
_entity.pdbx_description
1 polymer ?
#
loop_
_entity_poly.entity_id
_entity_poly.type
_entity_poly.pdbx_seq_one_letter_code
_entity_poly.pdbx_strand_id
1 'polypeptide(L)'
;SVRADGDRRPGTVGPPLPGVELRLAREDGDESGIGEILVRGPNLFLGYLNRPDATAEAVDADGWFHTGDLATLDPDGYVRIVGRRATDLIKSGGFKIGAGEIENALLEHPAVAEVAVTGEPDADLGERIVAWVVAREGVPRPADEALADHVARLLTPHKRPRVVRWVDALPRNALGKVQKTRLTAP
;
A
#
# COMPACT_ATOMS: atom_id res chain seq x y z
N SER A 1 -1.85 1.62 17.36
CA SER A 1 -2.14 0.97 18.62
C SER A 1 -1.23 1.54 19.69
N VAL A 2 -1.81 1.96 20.81
CA VAL A 2 -1.06 2.46 21.96
C VAL A 2 -1.15 1.40 23.05
N ARG A 3 -0.15 0.54 23.14
CA ARG A 3 0.10 -0.15 24.42
C ARG A 3 0.99 0.78 25.24
N ALA A 4 0.57 1.09 26.47
CA ALA A 4 1.35 1.91 27.40
C ALA A 4 2.73 1.27 27.72
N ASP A 5 2.84 -0.03 27.54
CA ASP A 5 3.97 -0.91 27.81
C ASP A 5 4.50 -1.65 26.56
N GLY A 6 3.99 -1.29 25.37
CA GLY A 6 4.22 -2.05 24.13
C GLY A 6 5.39 -1.56 23.32
N ASP A 7 6.08 -2.52 22.75
CA ASP A 7 7.14 -2.32 21.77
C ASP A 7 6.60 -1.59 20.53
N ARG A 8 7.17 -0.44 20.19
CA ARG A 8 6.82 0.30 18.97
C ARG A 8 7.75 -0.14 17.86
N ARG A 9 7.22 -0.92 16.92
CA ARG A 9 8.00 -1.42 15.78
C ARG A 9 7.80 -0.49 14.56
N PRO A 10 8.86 0.16 14.07
CA PRO A 10 8.77 0.99 12.87
C PRO A 10 8.18 0.21 11.68
N GLY A 11 7.38 0.88 10.87
CA GLY A 11 6.70 0.28 9.70
C GLY A 11 5.54 -0.65 10.04
N THR A 12 5.08 -0.73 11.30
CA THR A 12 3.88 -1.47 11.69
C THR A 12 2.87 -0.55 12.35
N VAL A 13 1.60 -0.96 12.34
CA VAL A 13 0.52 -0.30 13.07
C VAL A 13 0.25 -0.97 14.43
N GLY A 14 1.05 -1.97 14.78
CA GLY A 14 0.93 -2.75 16.02
C GLY A 14 -0.11 -3.86 15.93
N PRO A 15 -0.35 -4.57 17.05
CA PRO A 15 -1.39 -5.58 17.16
C PRO A 15 -2.78 -4.95 17.27
N PRO A 16 -3.86 -5.73 17.03
CA PRO A 16 -5.23 -5.26 17.24
C PRO A 16 -5.46 -4.78 18.68
N LEU A 17 -6.41 -3.87 18.84
CA LEU A 17 -6.84 -3.42 20.16
C LEU A 17 -7.54 -4.56 20.91
N PRO A 18 -7.55 -4.56 22.27
CA PRO A 18 -8.33 -5.51 23.04
C PRO A 18 -9.80 -5.52 22.61
N GLY A 19 -10.36 -6.72 22.39
CA GLY A 19 -11.74 -6.89 21.95
C GLY A 19 -11.97 -6.72 20.45
N VAL A 20 -10.91 -6.42 19.68
CA VAL A 20 -10.95 -6.39 18.21
C VAL A 20 -10.30 -7.65 17.67
N GLU A 21 -11.06 -8.42 16.92
CA GLU A 21 -10.55 -9.55 16.16
C GLU A 21 -10.03 -9.05 14.80
N LEU A 22 -8.89 -9.58 14.35
CA LEU A 22 -8.28 -9.29 13.07
C LEU A 22 -7.84 -10.60 12.42
N ARG A 23 -8.13 -10.74 11.14
CA ARG A 23 -7.55 -11.79 10.29
C ARG A 23 -7.17 -11.24 8.92
N LEU A 24 -6.31 -11.96 8.22
CA LEU A 24 -5.98 -11.66 6.83
C LEU A 24 -6.72 -12.64 5.92
N ALA A 25 -7.57 -12.11 5.03
CA ALA A 25 -8.15 -12.89 3.95
C ALA A 25 -7.14 -12.97 2.80
N ARG A 26 -6.68 -14.19 2.51
CA ARG A 26 -5.73 -14.50 1.43
C ARG A 26 -6.44 -15.28 0.35
N GLU A 27 -5.97 -15.18 -0.89
CA GLU A 27 -6.37 -16.08 -1.97
C GLU A 27 -5.74 -17.45 -1.74
N ASP A 28 -6.46 -18.52 -2.11
CA ASP A 28 -5.96 -19.90 -1.98
C ASP A 28 -4.66 -20.05 -2.78
N GLY A 29 -3.64 -20.66 -2.17
CA GLY A 29 -2.31 -20.83 -2.77
C GLY A 29 -1.43 -19.60 -2.79
N ASP A 30 -1.83 -18.48 -2.16
CA ASP A 30 -1.00 -17.27 -2.06
C ASP A 30 0.04 -17.38 -0.94
N GLU A 31 1.30 -17.59 -1.33
CA GLU A 31 2.45 -17.68 -0.42
C GLU A 31 3.06 -16.31 -0.08
N SER A 32 2.56 -15.21 -0.64
CA SER A 32 3.12 -13.86 -0.41
C SER A 32 2.98 -13.40 1.05
N GLY A 33 2.08 -14.03 1.80
CA GLY A 33 1.73 -13.61 3.15
C GLY A 33 0.87 -12.36 3.22
N ILE A 34 0.56 -11.72 2.08
CA ILE A 34 -0.28 -10.54 1.97
C ILE A 34 -1.75 -10.96 1.95
N GLY A 35 -2.59 -10.31 2.75
CA GLY A 35 -4.03 -10.53 2.73
C GLY A 35 -4.79 -9.25 3.04
N GLU A 36 -6.07 -9.25 2.67
CA GLU A 36 -6.97 -8.17 3.08
C GLU A 36 -7.22 -8.23 4.58
N ILE A 37 -7.11 -7.08 5.25
CA ILE A 37 -7.44 -6.97 6.66
C ILE A 37 -8.95 -7.08 6.81
N LEU A 38 -9.39 -8.11 7.52
CA LEU A 38 -10.75 -8.23 8.02
C LEU A 38 -10.76 -7.95 9.52
N VAL A 39 -11.72 -7.17 9.96
CA VAL A 39 -11.89 -6.83 11.39
C VAL A 39 -13.28 -7.16 11.86
N ARG A 40 -13.39 -7.58 13.14
CA ARG A 40 -14.65 -7.81 13.83
C ARG A 40 -14.53 -7.34 15.27
N GLY A 41 -15.57 -6.69 15.81
CA GLY A 41 -15.55 -6.24 17.19
C GLY A 41 -16.57 -5.13 17.47
N PRO A 42 -16.72 -4.76 18.73
CA PRO A 42 -17.72 -3.78 19.16
C PRO A 42 -17.42 -2.34 18.72
N ASN A 43 -16.23 -2.09 18.16
CA ASN A 43 -15.80 -0.80 17.63
C ASN A 43 -16.19 -0.57 16.18
N LEU A 44 -16.82 -1.55 15.52
CA LEU A 44 -17.30 -1.36 14.16
C LEU A 44 -18.54 -0.44 14.15
N PHE A 45 -18.64 0.34 13.06
CA PHE A 45 -19.83 1.14 12.80
C PHE A 45 -21.04 0.23 12.48
N LEU A 46 -22.25 0.74 12.69
CA LEU A 46 -23.48 -0.02 12.44
C LEU A 46 -23.80 -0.20 10.96
N GLY A 47 -23.25 0.66 10.11
CA GLY A 47 -23.43 0.63 8.67
C GLY A 47 -23.28 2.00 8.04
N TYR A 48 -23.29 2.05 6.70
CA TYR A 48 -23.29 3.28 5.94
C TYR A 48 -24.68 3.89 5.92
N LEU A 49 -24.80 5.16 6.31
CA LEU A 49 -26.07 5.87 6.40
C LEU A 49 -26.78 5.87 5.02
N ASN A 50 -28.03 5.38 5.02
CA ASN A 50 -28.87 5.24 3.82
C ASN A 50 -28.26 4.40 2.68
N ARG A 51 -27.29 3.52 3.00
CA ARG A 51 -26.63 2.65 2.03
C ARG A 51 -26.54 1.20 2.55
N PRO A 52 -27.68 0.50 2.65
CA PRO A 52 -27.70 -0.88 3.10
C PRO A 52 -26.94 -1.83 2.14
N ASP A 53 -26.99 -1.55 0.84
CA ASP A 53 -26.21 -2.21 -0.21
C ASP A 53 -24.69 -2.17 0.07
N ALA A 54 -24.15 -0.97 0.28
CA ALA A 54 -22.75 -0.78 0.60
C ALA A 54 -22.35 -1.41 1.97
N THR A 55 -23.28 -1.44 2.91
CA THR A 55 -23.04 -2.10 4.20
C THR A 55 -22.95 -3.62 4.02
N ALA A 56 -23.85 -4.21 3.24
CA ALA A 56 -23.84 -5.66 2.95
C ALA A 56 -22.63 -6.10 2.12
N GLU A 57 -22.08 -5.22 1.27
CA GLU A 57 -20.83 -5.46 0.56
C GLU A 57 -19.61 -5.40 1.48
N ALA A 58 -19.65 -4.52 2.49
CA ALA A 58 -18.50 -4.26 3.36
C ALA A 58 -18.43 -5.20 4.57
N VAL A 59 -19.56 -5.79 5.01
CA VAL A 59 -19.62 -6.69 6.15
C VAL A 59 -20.19 -8.02 5.69
N ASP A 60 -19.42 -9.11 5.86
CA ASP A 60 -19.84 -10.45 5.47
C ASP A 60 -20.86 -11.04 6.46
N ALA A 61 -21.42 -12.22 6.12
CA ALA A 61 -22.43 -12.90 6.90
C ALA A 61 -21.94 -13.32 8.32
N ASP A 62 -20.63 -13.47 8.48
CA ASP A 62 -19.99 -13.82 9.77
C ASP A 62 -19.63 -12.57 10.59
N GLY A 63 -19.99 -11.37 10.13
CA GLY A 63 -19.76 -10.10 10.79
C GLY A 63 -18.35 -9.53 10.64
N TRP A 64 -17.57 -10.00 9.65
CA TRP A 64 -16.27 -9.43 9.33
C TRP A 64 -16.42 -8.24 8.40
N PHE A 65 -15.83 -7.13 8.80
CA PHE A 65 -15.72 -5.93 7.96
C PHE A 65 -14.50 -6.02 7.05
N HIS A 66 -14.73 -5.93 5.75
CA HIS A 66 -13.73 -5.87 4.70
C HIS A 66 -13.18 -4.45 4.59
N THR A 67 -11.95 -4.24 5.06
CA THR A 67 -11.38 -2.89 5.11
C THR A 67 -10.90 -2.38 3.75
N GLY A 68 -10.66 -3.27 2.80
CA GLY A 68 -9.99 -2.97 1.53
C GLY A 68 -8.50 -2.67 1.68
N ASP A 69 -7.95 -2.72 2.89
CA ASP A 69 -6.53 -2.56 3.15
C ASP A 69 -5.83 -3.92 3.14
N LEU A 70 -4.65 -3.98 2.51
CA LEU A 70 -3.79 -5.15 2.48
C LEU A 70 -2.69 -5.03 3.52
N ALA A 71 -2.37 -6.14 4.15
CA ALA A 71 -1.32 -6.21 5.15
C ALA A 71 -0.61 -7.56 5.18
N THR A 72 0.51 -7.59 5.87
CA THR A 72 1.14 -8.79 6.40
C THR A 72 1.02 -8.80 7.92
N LEU A 73 1.05 -9.99 8.51
CA LEU A 73 1.02 -10.20 9.96
C LEU A 73 2.29 -10.94 10.35
N ASP A 74 3.05 -10.38 11.28
CA ASP A 74 4.22 -11.07 11.81
C ASP A 74 3.83 -12.13 12.87
N PRO A 75 4.75 -13.05 13.24
CA PRO A 75 4.47 -14.08 14.24
C PRO A 75 4.04 -13.54 15.61
N ASP A 76 4.43 -12.32 15.95
CA ASP A 76 4.07 -11.66 17.22
C ASP A 76 2.74 -10.90 17.13
N GLY A 77 2.05 -10.95 15.99
CA GLY A 77 0.76 -10.32 15.77
C GLY A 77 0.82 -8.84 15.38
N TYR A 78 1.99 -8.32 14.97
CA TYR A 78 2.10 -6.95 14.48
C TYR A 78 1.67 -6.86 13.02
N VAL A 79 0.80 -5.91 12.73
CA VAL A 79 0.25 -5.67 11.39
C VAL A 79 1.10 -4.65 10.64
N ARG A 80 1.55 -5.00 9.45
CA ARG A 80 2.23 -4.11 8.52
C ARG A 80 1.32 -3.83 7.33
N ILE A 81 0.87 -2.60 7.18
CA ILE A 81 0.06 -2.18 6.03
C ILE A 81 0.93 -2.19 4.77
N VAL A 82 0.43 -2.84 3.73
CA VAL A 82 1.05 -2.92 2.41
C VAL A 82 0.45 -1.88 1.46
N GLY A 83 -0.85 -1.59 1.59
CA GLY A 83 -1.56 -0.60 0.81
C GLY A 83 -3.04 -0.93 0.63
N ARG A 84 -3.72 -0.21 -0.26
CA ARG A 84 -5.11 -0.46 -0.65
C ARG A 84 -5.19 -1.53 -1.73
N ARG A 85 -6.11 -2.50 -1.58
CA ARG A 85 -6.35 -3.56 -2.57
C ARG A 85 -6.65 -3.01 -3.96
N ALA A 86 -7.46 -1.94 -4.04
CA ALA A 86 -7.91 -1.37 -5.30
C ALA A 86 -6.87 -0.49 -6.02
N THR A 87 -5.88 0.07 -5.30
CA THR A 87 -4.99 1.11 -5.86
C THR A 87 -3.51 0.86 -5.62
N ASP A 88 -3.16 0.03 -4.66
CA ASP A 88 -1.78 -0.11 -4.20
C ASP A 88 -1.21 -1.52 -4.38
N LEU A 89 -2.03 -2.48 -4.85
CA LEU A 89 -1.56 -3.81 -5.19
C LEU A 89 -1.19 -3.87 -6.67
N ILE A 90 0.08 -4.12 -6.96
CA ILE A 90 0.63 -4.27 -8.31
C ILE A 90 0.94 -5.75 -8.54
N LYS A 91 0.42 -6.32 -9.62
CA LYS A 91 0.67 -7.72 -10.01
C LYS A 91 1.72 -7.76 -11.11
N SER A 92 3.00 -7.86 -10.73
CA SER A 92 4.13 -7.78 -11.66
C SER A 92 4.99 -9.03 -11.61
N GLY A 93 5.15 -9.70 -12.76
CA GLY A 93 5.99 -10.89 -12.89
C GLY A 93 5.58 -12.04 -11.99
N GLY A 94 4.28 -12.22 -11.73
CA GLY A 94 3.75 -13.25 -10.82
C GLY A 94 3.78 -12.87 -9.33
N PHE A 95 4.36 -11.71 -8.99
CA PHE A 95 4.41 -11.23 -7.60
C PHE A 95 3.27 -10.25 -7.31
N LYS A 96 2.76 -10.31 -6.07
CA LYS A 96 1.88 -9.28 -5.49
C LYS A 96 2.76 -8.29 -4.74
N ILE A 97 2.81 -7.05 -5.22
CA ILE A 97 3.72 -6.01 -4.75
C ILE A 97 2.90 -4.84 -4.22
N GLY A 98 3.20 -4.41 -3.01
CA GLY A 98 2.60 -3.22 -2.41
C GLY A 98 3.29 -1.95 -2.88
N ALA A 99 2.54 -1.02 -3.46
CA ALA A 99 3.07 0.27 -3.87
C ALA A 99 3.70 1.06 -2.71
N GLY A 100 3.08 0.98 -1.52
CA GLY A 100 3.52 1.72 -0.34
C GLY A 100 4.93 1.38 0.15
N GLU A 101 5.39 0.13 0.00
CA GLU A 101 6.76 -0.22 0.39
C GLU A 101 7.79 0.38 -0.57
N ILE A 102 7.46 0.47 -1.86
CA ILE A 102 8.32 1.10 -2.86
C ILE A 102 8.32 2.62 -2.65
N GLU A 103 7.17 3.22 -2.35
CA GLU A 103 7.05 4.64 -2.01
C GLU A 103 7.91 5.00 -0.80
N ASN A 104 7.86 4.20 0.26
CA ASN A 104 8.69 4.41 1.44
C ASN A 104 10.18 4.34 1.11
N ALA A 105 10.61 3.34 0.34
CA ALA A 105 12.00 3.21 -0.09
C ALA A 105 12.45 4.41 -0.95
N LEU A 106 11.62 4.89 -1.87
CA LEU A 106 11.92 6.05 -2.70
C LEU A 106 12.00 7.35 -1.89
N LEU A 107 11.16 7.52 -0.86
CA LEU A 107 11.19 8.70 0.03
C LEU A 107 12.48 8.81 0.86
N GLU A 108 13.22 7.71 1.05
CA GLU A 108 14.54 7.76 1.69
C GLU A 108 15.62 8.37 0.78
N HIS A 109 15.36 8.48 -0.53
CA HIS A 109 16.31 9.10 -1.45
C HIS A 109 16.30 10.62 -1.35
N PRO A 110 17.46 11.30 -1.19
CA PRO A 110 17.53 12.74 -0.93
C PRO A 110 16.90 13.62 -2.03
N ALA A 111 16.86 13.17 -3.27
CA ALA A 111 16.28 13.91 -4.40
C ALA A 111 14.74 13.78 -4.50
N VAL A 112 14.11 12.95 -3.69
CA VAL A 112 12.67 12.70 -3.73
C VAL A 112 11.98 13.55 -2.65
N ALA A 113 11.04 14.40 -3.06
CA ALA A 113 10.18 15.16 -2.16
C ALA A 113 8.87 14.42 -1.91
N GLU A 114 8.22 13.96 -2.99
CA GLU A 114 7.00 13.18 -2.94
C GLU A 114 7.06 12.06 -3.98
N VAL A 115 6.32 11.00 -3.75
CA VAL A 115 6.23 9.90 -4.70
C VAL A 115 4.88 9.21 -4.60
N ALA A 116 4.40 8.72 -5.73
CA ALA A 116 3.31 7.75 -5.80
C ALA A 116 3.72 6.63 -6.76
N VAL A 117 3.36 5.40 -6.43
CA VAL A 117 3.67 4.22 -7.24
C VAL A 117 2.38 3.57 -7.71
N THR A 118 2.35 3.23 -9.00
CA THR A 118 1.20 2.58 -9.67
C THR A 118 1.67 1.40 -10.51
N GLY A 119 0.75 0.47 -10.81
CA GLY A 119 0.91 -0.50 -11.88
C GLY A 119 0.39 0.08 -13.19
N GLU A 120 1.09 -0.21 -14.29
CA GLU A 120 0.59 0.01 -15.64
C GLU A 120 0.60 -1.32 -16.40
N PRO A 121 -0.36 -1.56 -17.31
CA PRO A 121 -0.38 -2.79 -18.10
C PRO A 121 0.96 -3.02 -18.81
N ASP A 122 1.44 -4.26 -18.78
CA ASP A 122 2.68 -4.70 -19.42
C ASP A 122 2.48 -6.11 -19.99
N ALA A 123 2.92 -6.31 -21.23
CA ALA A 123 2.68 -7.56 -21.96
C ALA A 123 3.38 -8.79 -21.33
N ASP A 124 4.57 -8.57 -20.73
CA ASP A 124 5.38 -9.65 -20.19
C ASP A 124 5.17 -9.85 -18.68
N LEU A 125 4.94 -8.75 -17.97
CA LEU A 125 4.85 -8.76 -16.50
C LEU A 125 3.41 -8.76 -15.98
N GLY A 126 2.40 -8.58 -16.84
CA GLY A 126 1.03 -8.26 -16.46
C GLY A 126 0.90 -6.79 -16.11
N GLU A 127 1.62 -6.33 -15.10
CA GLU A 127 1.79 -4.91 -14.77
C GLU A 127 3.28 -4.57 -14.59
N ARG A 128 3.69 -3.41 -15.05
CA ARG A 128 4.99 -2.80 -14.72
C ARG A 128 4.85 -1.76 -13.63
N ILE A 129 5.84 -1.70 -12.77
CA ILE A 129 5.88 -0.74 -11.67
C ILE A 129 6.32 0.62 -12.20
N VAL A 130 5.51 1.65 -11.97
CA VAL A 130 5.77 3.05 -12.35
C VAL A 130 5.85 3.92 -11.12
N ALA A 131 6.96 4.65 -10.96
CA ALA A 131 7.14 5.64 -9.92
C ALA A 131 6.89 7.06 -10.47
N TRP A 132 5.97 7.79 -9.87
CA TRP A 132 5.67 9.20 -10.14
C TRP A 132 6.33 10.04 -9.06
N VAL A 133 7.36 10.79 -9.43
CA VAL A 133 8.29 11.41 -8.49
C VAL A 133 8.23 12.93 -8.59
N VAL A 134 8.05 13.60 -7.47
CA VAL A 134 8.26 15.04 -7.33
C VAL A 134 9.68 15.26 -6.81
N ALA A 135 10.46 16.03 -7.54
CA ALA A 135 11.84 16.32 -7.17
C ALA A 135 11.91 17.21 -5.92
N ARG A 136 12.90 16.97 -5.08
CA ARG A 136 13.22 17.88 -3.98
C ARG A 136 13.92 19.13 -4.52
N GLU A 137 13.40 20.28 -4.15
CA GLU A 137 13.97 21.56 -4.53
C GLU A 137 15.44 21.68 -4.08
N GLY A 138 16.29 22.22 -4.95
CA GLY A 138 17.71 22.39 -4.67
C GLY A 138 18.56 21.12 -4.74
N VAL A 139 17.97 19.96 -5.04
CA VAL A 139 18.70 18.70 -5.20
C VAL A 139 18.67 18.27 -6.67
N PRO A 140 19.83 17.99 -7.28
CA PRO A 140 19.87 17.49 -8.66
C PRO A 140 19.06 16.20 -8.82
N ARG A 141 18.29 16.10 -9.91
CA ARG A 141 17.59 14.86 -10.27
C ARG A 141 18.62 13.80 -10.67
N PRO A 142 18.60 12.62 -10.04
CA PRO A 142 19.43 11.50 -10.48
C PRO A 142 18.90 10.91 -11.80
N ALA A 143 19.68 10.02 -12.42
CA ALA A 143 19.18 9.16 -13.48
C ALA A 143 18.07 8.24 -12.95
N ASP A 144 17.10 7.89 -13.78
CA ASP A 144 15.96 7.04 -13.40
C ASP A 144 16.42 5.68 -12.88
N GLU A 145 17.46 5.12 -13.48
CA GLU A 145 18.09 3.86 -13.08
C GLU A 145 18.64 3.93 -11.65
N ALA A 146 19.14 5.09 -11.23
CA ALA A 146 19.69 5.26 -9.88
C ALA A 146 18.60 5.17 -8.82
N LEU A 147 17.37 5.67 -9.10
CA LEU A 147 16.20 5.49 -8.23
C LEU A 147 15.73 4.03 -8.21
N ALA A 148 15.68 3.39 -9.37
CA ALA A 148 15.32 1.98 -9.47
C ALA A 148 16.30 1.08 -8.69
N ASP A 149 17.61 1.34 -8.79
CA ASP A 149 18.65 0.63 -8.05
C ASP A 149 18.62 0.93 -6.55
N HIS A 150 18.23 2.16 -6.16
CA HIS A 150 18.04 2.50 -4.76
C HIS A 150 16.95 1.62 -4.13
N VAL A 151 15.81 1.45 -4.80
CA VAL A 151 14.74 0.54 -4.36
C VAL A 151 15.24 -0.91 -4.31
N ALA A 152 15.97 -1.37 -5.33
CA ALA A 152 16.47 -2.75 -5.40
C ALA A 152 17.47 -3.09 -4.29
N ARG A 153 18.21 -2.08 -3.77
CA ARG A 153 19.12 -2.25 -2.61
C ARG A 153 18.38 -2.34 -1.28
N LEU A 154 17.28 -1.61 -1.11
CA LEU A 154 16.51 -1.57 0.13
C LEU A 154 15.48 -2.69 0.21
N LEU A 155 14.95 -3.10 -0.92
CA LEU A 155 13.93 -4.14 -1.04
C LEU A 155 14.49 -5.34 -1.84
N THR A 156 13.67 -5.94 -2.68
CA THR A 156 14.06 -7.03 -3.57
C THR A 156 14.04 -6.58 -5.03
N PRO A 157 14.89 -7.13 -5.92
CA PRO A 157 15.02 -6.64 -7.29
C PRO A 157 13.74 -6.62 -8.11
N HIS A 158 12.77 -7.50 -7.82
CA HIS A 158 11.49 -7.52 -8.53
C HIS A 158 10.57 -6.35 -8.16
N LYS A 159 10.84 -5.62 -7.06
CA LYS A 159 10.09 -4.44 -6.62
C LYS A 159 10.62 -3.13 -7.21
N ARG A 160 11.71 -3.16 -7.95
CA ARG A 160 12.27 -1.94 -8.57
C ARG A 160 11.30 -1.35 -9.60
N PRO A 161 11.10 -0.03 -9.63
CA PRO A 161 10.36 0.63 -10.71
C PRO A 161 10.97 0.33 -12.08
N ARG A 162 10.13 0.05 -13.06
CA ARG A 162 10.52 -0.10 -14.47
C ARG A 162 10.50 1.22 -15.22
N VAL A 163 9.69 2.16 -14.70
CA VAL A 163 9.54 3.50 -15.26
C VAL A 163 9.56 4.49 -14.11
N VAL A 164 10.32 5.57 -14.27
CA VAL A 164 10.28 6.74 -13.38
C VAL A 164 9.75 7.92 -14.18
N ARG A 165 8.73 8.60 -13.65
CA ARG A 165 8.16 9.81 -14.26
C ARG A 165 8.27 10.96 -13.27
N TRP A 166 9.05 11.95 -13.67
CA TRP A 166 9.17 13.19 -12.93
C TRP A 166 7.97 14.08 -13.21
N VAL A 167 7.30 14.49 -12.16
CA VAL A 167 6.12 15.38 -12.23
C VAL A 167 6.31 16.57 -11.32
N ASP A 168 5.63 17.68 -11.65
CA ASP A 168 5.71 18.90 -10.83
C ASP A 168 4.92 18.77 -9.53
N ALA A 169 3.80 18.02 -9.55
CA ALA A 169 2.97 17.74 -8.39
C ALA A 169 2.17 16.45 -8.58
N LEU A 170 1.83 15.80 -7.46
CA LEU A 170 0.91 14.66 -7.46
C LEU A 170 -0.54 15.16 -7.38
N PRO A 171 -1.48 14.57 -8.16
CA PRO A 171 -2.89 14.94 -8.09
C PRO A 171 -3.48 14.59 -6.73
N ARG A 172 -4.18 15.56 -6.12
CA ARG A 172 -4.78 15.41 -4.80
C ARG A 172 -6.26 15.74 -4.81
N ASN A 173 -7.00 15.14 -3.89
CA ASN A 173 -8.39 15.54 -3.62
C ASN A 173 -8.43 16.76 -2.68
N ALA A 174 -9.64 17.26 -2.39
CA ALA A 174 -9.84 18.41 -1.50
C ALA A 174 -9.32 18.20 -0.06
N LEU A 175 -9.13 16.95 0.37
CA LEU A 175 -8.57 16.59 1.67
C LEU A 175 -7.04 16.40 1.64
N GLY A 176 -6.39 16.70 0.50
CA GLY A 176 -4.94 16.56 0.34
C GLY A 176 -4.45 15.13 0.04
N LYS A 177 -5.35 14.13 -0.08
CA LYS A 177 -4.97 12.76 -0.38
C LYS A 177 -4.63 12.58 -1.87
N VAL A 178 -3.50 11.94 -2.17
CA VAL A 178 -3.08 11.61 -3.53
C VAL A 178 -4.12 10.72 -4.22
N GLN A 179 -4.49 11.09 -5.45
CA GLN A 179 -5.43 10.37 -6.29
C GLN A 179 -4.68 9.58 -7.37
N LYS A 180 -4.22 8.37 -7.03
CA LYS A 180 -3.44 7.51 -7.94
C LYS A 180 -4.16 7.19 -9.25
N THR A 181 -5.49 7.08 -9.21
CA THR A 181 -6.32 6.84 -10.41
C THR A 181 -6.24 7.95 -11.46
N ARG A 182 -5.71 9.12 -11.11
CA ARG A 182 -5.50 10.25 -12.03
C ARG A 182 -4.06 10.30 -12.58
N LEU A 183 -3.19 9.40 -12.13
CA LEU A 183 -1.85 9.25 -12.64
C LEU A 183 -1.90 8.32 -13.85
N THR A 184 -2.02 8.90 -15.02
CA THR A 184 -2.03 8.19 -16.31
C THR A 184 -0.82 8.61 -17.13
N ALA A 185 -0.33 7.73 -18.01
CA ALA A 185 0.67 8.10 -18.98
C ALA A 185 0.19 9.28 -19.83
N PRO A 186 1.02 10.24 -20.17
CA PRO A 186 0.70 11.34 -21.09
C PRO A 186 0.36 10.81 -22.48
#